data_94017eed81f0ff5828b3211fae5ea96a
#
_entry.id   94017eed81f0ff5828b3211fae5ea96a
#
_cell.length_a   1.000
_cell.length_b   1.000
_cell.length_c   1.000
_cell.angle_alpha   90.00
_cell.angle_beta   90.00
_cell.angle_gamma   90.00
#
_symmetry.space_group_name_H-M   'P 1'
#
loop_
_entity.id
_entity.type
_entity.pdbx_description
1 polymer ?
#
loop_
_entity_poly.entity_id
_entity_poly.type
_entity_poly.pdbx_seq_one_letter_code
_entity_poly.pdbx_strand_id
1 'polypeptide(L)'
;EPEKKNSELMPTEPYLLGSHSGCCGIWVSGPTDVGAPTSEDHPEADKIPAHLPKGWNWGYRGMTTVKGLFTAADGVGASGHKFSSGSHAEGRLAAKAMVQFCMDNKDWKPELEDSVDDLVAEIYKPVRNYLEHKDYTTAIDVNPHYITPKMLQFRLQKIMDEYVAGVATMYQTNAHMMEVAEAKLEMLKEDADKMRAKDLHELLRAWENYHRILTAEAHMKHIQ
;
A
#
# COMPACT_ATOMS: atom_id res chain seq x y z
N GLU A 1 18.20 -20.20 28.87
CA GLU A 1 17.90 -20.58 30.27
C GLU A 1 17.21 -19.41 30.95
N PRO A 2 16.01 -19.63 31.54
CA PRO A 2 15.25 -18.57 32.20
C PRO A 2 15.98 -17.95 33.40
N GLU A 3 16.98 -18.64 33.89
CA GLU A 3 17.77 -18.23 35.04
C GLU A 3 18.90 -17.26 34.72
N LYS A 4 19.21 -17.06 33.47
CA LYS A 4 20.17 -16.04 33.07
C LYS A 4 19.48 -14.70 33.15
N LYS A 5 19.84 -13.93 34.13
CA LYS A 5 19.32 -12.59 34.43
C LYS A 5 19.34 -11.61 33.25
N ASN A 6 19.95 -11.97 32.15
CA ASN A 6 20.09 -11.16 30.94
C ASN A 6 19.28 -11.71 29.76
N SER A 7 18.50 -12.77 29.96
CA SER A 7 17.52 -13.11 28.95
C SER A 7 16.38 -12.13 29.07
N GLU A 8 16.36 -11.18 28.19
CA GLU A 8 15.14 -10.44 27.92
C GLU A 8 14.14 -11.41 27.34
N LEU A 9 13.27 -11.89 28.21
CA LEU A 9 12.01 -12.42 27.77
C LEU A 9 11.21 -11.22 27.29
N MET A 10 11.36 -10.89 26.05
CA MET A 10 10.39 -10.06 25.39
C MET A 10 9.06 -10.78 25.50
N PRO A 11 8.06 -10.19 26.15
CA PRO A 11 6.73 -10.76 26.13
C PRO A 11 6.34 -10.87 24.68
N THR A 12 6.08 -12.06 24.29
CA THR A 12 5.89 -12.52 22.95
C THR A 12 4.59 -12.03 22.37
N GLU A 13 4.55 -10.80 21.99
CA GLU A 13 3.84 -10.55 20.75
C GLU A 13 4.79 -10.95 19.64
N PRO A 14 4.37 -11.79 18.70
CA PRO A 14 5.22 -12.07 17.57
C PRO A 14 5.48 -10.74 16.88
N TYR A 15 6.65 -10.22 17.09
CA TYR A 15 7.11 -9.12 16.28
C TYR A 15 7.14 -9.66 14.88
N LEU A 16 6.15 -9.25 14.14
CA LEU A 16 6.25 -9.42 12.73
C LEU A 16 7.55 -8.78 12.34
N LEU A 17 8.40 -9.58 11.78
CA LEU A 17 9.64 -9.16 11.17
C LEU A 17 9.40 -8.06 10.11
N GLY A 18 8.15 -7.68 9.92
CA GLY A 18 7.64 -6.73 8.98
C GLY A 18 8.20 -5.32 9.07
N SER A 19 8.57 -4.85 10.25
CA SER A 19 9.15 -3.52 10.40
C SER A 19 10.57 -3.41 9.82
N HIS A 20 11.24 -4.54 9.64
CA HIS A 20 12.58 -4.61 9.08
C HIS A 20 12.64 -5.53 7.89
N SER A 21 11.51 -5.97 7.40
CA SER A 21 11.48 -7.11 6.52
C SER A 21 11.77 -6.73 5.09
N GLY A 22 12.68 -7.45 4.52
CA GLY A 22 12.76 -7.63 3.10
C GLY A 22 11.62 -8.46 2.51
N CYS A 23 10.62 -8.83 3.31
CA CYS A 23 9.55 -9.74 2.89
C CYS A 23 8.30 -9.01 2.41
N CYS A 24 8.14 -7.72 2.72
CA CYS A 24 6.97 -6.93 2.38
C CYS A 24 7.33 -5.76 1.47
N GLY A 25 6.51 -5.53 0.48
CA GLY A 25 6.66 -4.40 -0.43
C GLY A 25 6.19 -4.73 -1.84
N ILE A 26 6.43 -3.80 -2.74
CA ILE A 26 6.01 -3.90 -4.12
C ILE A 26 6.87 -4.95 -4.85
N TRP A 27 6.22 -5.76 -5.66
CA TRP A 27 6.91 -6.68 -6.54
C TRP A 27 7.62 -5.94 -7.66
N VAL A 28 8.90 -6.23 -7.86
CA VAL A 28 9.75 -5.56 -8.84
C VAL A 28 10.53 -6.55 -9.69
N SER A 29 10.92 -6.11 -10.87
CA SER A 29 11.87 -6.85 -11.70
C SER A 29 13.21 -6.97 -10.99
N GLY A 30 13.70 -8.19 -10.90
CA GLY A 30 15.04 -8.49 -10.44
C GLY A 30 16.10 -8.40 -11.54
N PRO A 31 17.29 -8.91 -11.27
CA PRO A 31 18.26 -9.23 -12.33
C PRO A 31 17.62 -10.19 -13.34
N THR A 32 18.07 -10.12 -14.58
CA THR A 32 17.52 -10.92 -15.70
C THR A 32 17.56 -12.44 -15.50
N ASP A 33 18.39 -12.89 -14.57
CA ASP A 33 18.58 -14.32 -14.22
C ASP A 33 17.74 -14.76 -12.99
N VAL A 34 17.12 -13.82 -12.27
CA VAL A 34 16.37 -14.07 -11.02
C VAL A 34 15.01 -13.40 -11.05
N GLY A 35 14.49 -13.09 -12.18
CA GLY A 35 13.20 -12.42 -12.33
C GLY A 35 12.03 -13.38 -12.35
N ALA A 36 10.84 -12.84 -12.25
CA ALA A 36 9.64 -13.56 -12.62
C ALA A 36 9.73 -14.00 -14.08
N PRO A 37 9.05 -15.08 -14.46
CA PRO A 37 9.02 -15.57 -15.84
C PRO A 37 8.61 -14.44 -16.79
N THR A 38 9.45 -14.18 -17.79
CA THR A 38 9.25 -13.06 -18.72
C THR A 38 8.58 -13.46 -20.02
N SER A 39 8.50 -14.76 -20.29
CA SER A 39 7.91 -15.30 -21.52
C SER A 39 6.90 -16.39 -21.20
N GLU A 40 5.98 -16.62 -22.13
CA GLU A 40 5.02 -17.73 -22.05
C GLU A 40 5.71 -19.11 -22.06
N ASP A 41 6.92 -19.15 -22.60
CA ASP A 41 7.72 -20.37 -22.68
C ASP A 41 8.54 -20.67 -21.40
N HIS A 42 8.49 -19.77 -20.41
CA HIS A 42 9.20 -20.00 -19.15
C HIS A 42 8.53 -21.14 -18.37
N PRO A 43 9.32 -22.09 -17.78
CA PRO A 43 8.78 -23.25 -17.05
C PRO A 43 7.83 -22.90 -15.90
N GLU A 44 7.86 -21.68 -15.41
CA GLU A 44 7.02 -21.18 -14.32
C GLU A 44 6.01 -20.12 -14.78
N ALA A 45 5.76 -20.01 -16.08
CA ALA A 45 4.82 -19.03 -16.63
C ALA A 45 3.40 -19.19 -16.08
N ASP A 46 2.99 -20.42 -15.77
CA ASP A 46 1.71 -20.78 -15.16
C ASP A 46 1.57 -20.33 -13.70
N LYS A 47 2.69 -20.02 -13.04
CA LYS A 47 2.70 -19.51 -11.67
C LYS A 47 2.54 -18.00 -11.58
N ILE A 48 2.58 -17.30 -12.71
CA ILE A 48 2.35 -15.87 -12.72
C ILE A 48 0.84 -15.64 -12.43
N PRO A 49 0.51 -14.83 -11.40
CA PRO A 49 -0.88 -14.49 -11.16
C PRO A 49 -1.54 -13.90 -12.40
N ALA A 50 -2.75 -14.33 -12.69
CA ALA A 50 -3.47 -13.96 -13.92
C ALA A 50 -3.74 -12.45 -14.06
N HIS A 51 -3.69 -11.71 -12.97
CA HIS A 51 -3.87 -10.25 -12.96
C HIS A 51 -2.59 -9.47 -13.28
N LEU A 52 -1.44 -10.13 -13.34
CA LEU A 52 -0.21 -9.46 -13.76
C LEU A 52 -0.11 -9.41 -15.28
N PRO A 53 0.43 -8.33 -15.84
CA PRO A 53 0.67 -8.26 -17.27
C PRO A 53 1.60 -9.39 -17.72
N LYS A 54 1.27 -10.07 -18.80
CA LYS A 54 2.17 -11.05 -19.40
C LYS A 54 3.50 -10.39 -19.75
N GLY A 55 4.61 -11.07 -19.41
CA GLY A 55 5.94 -10.54 -19.66
C GLY A 55 6.27 -9.26 -18.89
N TRP A 56 5.66 -9.03 -17.75
CA TRP A 56 5.82 -7.83 -16.93
C TRP A 56 7.26 -7.57 -16.42
N ASN A 57 8.11 -8.56 -16.44
CA ASN A 57 9.52 -8.33 -16.15
C ASN A 57 10.18 -7.57 -17.30
N TRP A 58 10.21 -6.27 -17.15
CA TRP A 58 10.71 -5.34 -18.16
C TRP A 58 12.23 -5.39 -18.38
N GLY A 59 12.94 -6.21 -17.61
CA GLY A 59 14.41 -6.32 -17.69
C GLY A 59 15.17 -5.20 -16.99
N TYR A 60 14.47 -4.30 -16.29
CA TYR A 60 15.07 -3.19 -15.57
C TYR A 60 14.88 -3.38 -14.07
N ARG A 61 15.99 -3.55 -13.36
CA ARG A 61 15.98 -3.81 -11.93
C ARG A 61 15.24 -2.72 -11.13
N GLY A 62 14.33 -3.13 -10.28
CA GLY A 62 13.53 -2.23 -9.45
C GLY A 62 12.31 -1.65 -10.14
N MET A 63 12.05 -1.97 -11.41
CA MET A 63 10.82 -1.59 -12.08
C MET A 63 9.67 -2.46 -11.59
N THR A 64 8.54 -1.82 -11.28
CA THR A 64 7.32 -2.49 -10.85
C THR A 64 6.58 -3.15 -12.02
N THR A 65 5.41 -3.70 -11.79
CA THR A 65 4.52 -4.18 -12.87
C THR A 65 3.99 -3.05 -13.75
N VAL A 66 4.13 -1.80 -13.31
CA VAL A 66 3.80 -0.61 -14.11
C VAL A 66 5.06 -0.14 -14.83
N LYS A 67 5.02 -0.15 -16.15
CA LYS A 67 6.15 0.26 -17.00
C LYS A 67 6.60 1.69 -16.68
N GLY A 68 7.87 1.87 -16.40
CA GLY A 68 8.46 3.17 -16.07
C GLY A 68 8.36 3.58 -14.60
N LEU A 69 7.65 2.82 -13.76
CA LEU A 69 7.57 3.06 -12.34
C LEU A 69 8.57 2.16 -11.59
N PHE A 70 9.45 2.78 -10.84
CA PHE A 70 10.49 2.10 -10.07
C PHE A 70 10.30 2.27 -8.58
N THR A 71 10.77 1.28 -7.82
CA THR A 71 10.89 1.39 -6.36
C THR A 71 12.21 0.80 -5.89
N ALA A 72 12.65 1.23 -4.72
CA ALA A 72 13.88 0.77 -4.09
C ALA A 72 13.73 0.79 -2.55
N ALA A 73 14.66 0.19 -1.86
CA ALA A 73 14.73 0.15 -0.40
C ALA A 73 13.46 -0.43 0.23
N ASP A 74 12.87 0.27 1.19
CA ASP A 74 11.68 -0.21 1.92
C ASP A 74 10.44 -0.42 1.03
N GLY A 75 10.41 0.17 -0.15
CA GLY A 75 9.37 -0.07 -1.12
C GLY A 75 9.46 -1.43 -1.84
N VAL A 76 10.58 -2.12 -1.77
CA VAL A 76 10.81 -3.38 -2.50
C VAL A 76 10.44 -4.58 -1.66
N GLY A 77 9.64 -5.49 -2.20
CA GLY A 77 9.17 -6.68 -1.50
C GLY A 77 10.20 -7.78 -1.27
N ALA A 78 11.34 -7.74 -1.92
CA ALA A 78 12.32 -8.82 -1.90
C ALA A 78 13.73 -8.35 -1.48
N SER A 79 13.84 -7.23 -0.77
CA SER A 79 15.12 -6.74 -0.30
C SER A 79 15.60 -7.53 0.91
N GLY A 80 16.76 -8.13 0.80
CA GLY A 80 17.37 -8.87 1.90
C GLY A 80 17.94 -7.99 3.00
N HIS A 81 18.10 -6.68 2.76
CA HIS A 81 18.70 -5.75 3.72
C HIS A 81 18.26 -4.31 3.44
N LYS A 82 17.36 -3.80 4.26
CA LYS A 82 16.68 -2.52 4.03
C LYS A 82 17.27 -1.31 4.77
N PHE A 83 18.15 -1.49 5.71
CA PHE A 83 18.76 -0.37 6.42
C PHE A 83 19.61 0.51 5.50
N SER A 84 20.27 1.50 6.06
CA SER A 84 21.00 2.54 5.31
C SER A 84 21.88 1.98 4.19
N SER A 85 22.63 0.93 4.44
CA SER A 85 23.50 0.32 3.42
C SER A 85 22.73 -0.36 2.29
N GLY A 86 21.71 -1.14 2.63
CA GLY A 86 20.86 -1.81 1.65
C GLY A 86 20.03 -0.82 0.84
N SER A 87 19.42 0.17 1.50
CA SER A 87 18.66 1.22 0.83
C SER A 87 19.54 2.03 -0.14
N HIS A 88 20.76 2.35 0.26
CA HIS A 88 21.70 3.04 -0.61
C HIS A 88 22.13 2.17 -1.81
N ALA A 89 22.41 0.90 -1.58
CA ALA A 89 22.78 -0.02 -2.65
C ALA A 89 21.64 -0.20 -3.67
N GLU A 90 20.42 -0.41 -3.20
CA GLU A 90 19.25 -0.57 -4.07
C GLU A 90 18.88 0.71 -4.80
N GLY A 91 18.94 1.86 -4.14
CA GLY A 91 18.73 3.15 -4.78
C GLY A 91 19.72 3.40 -5.92
N ARG A 92 20.98 3.02 -5.75
CA ARG A 92 21.98 3.11 -6.82
C ARG A 92 21.68 2.16 -7.98
N LEU A 93 21.22 0.95 -7.70
CA LEU A 93 20.90 -0.03 -8.72
C LEU A 93 19.64 0.39 -9.50
N ALA A 94 18.61 0.84 -8.80
CA ALA A 94 17.41 1.37 -9.42
C ALA A 94 17.72 2.61 -10.28
N ALA A 95 18.52 3.54 -9.78
CA ALA A 95 18.91 4.72 -10.56
C ALA A 95 19.65 4.36 -11.86
N LYS A 96 20.53 3.37 -11.84
CA LYS A 96 21.18 2.89 -13.07
C LYS A 96 20.19 2.27 -14.04
N ALA A 97 19.24 1.49 -13.52
CA ALA A 97 18.19 0.88 -14.33
C ALA A 97 17.24 1.94 -14.93
N MET A 98 16.90 2.99 -14.17
CA MET A 98 16.12 4.14 -14.67
C MET A 98 16.82 4.85 -15.82
N VAL A 99 18.12 5.12 -15.70
CA VAL A 99 18.90 5.74 -16.78
C VAL A 99 18.89 4.84 -18.01
N GLN A 100 19.13 3.54 -17.85
CA GLN A 100 19.11 2.59 -18.95
C GLN A 100 17.73 2.55 -19.61
N PHE A 101 16.65 2.48 -18.81
CA PHE A 101 15.29 2.53 -19.31
C PHE A 101 15.02 3.78 -20.15
N CYS A 102 15.42 4.94 -19.67
CA CYS A 102 15.26 6.19 -20.43
C CYS A 102 16.05 6.21 -21.73
N MET A 103 17.24 5.62 -21.74
CA MET A 103 18.06 5.52 -22.94
C MET A 103 17.46 4.57 -23.98
N ASP A 104 16.89 3.46 -23.53
CA ASP A 104 16.30 2.44 -24.40
C ASP A 104 14.90 2.83 -24.91
N ASN A 105 14.20 3.69 -24.18
CA ASN A 105 12.81 4.07 -24.44
C ASN A 105 12.63 5.59 -24.67
N LYS A 106 13.51 6.21 -25.47
CA LYS A 106 13.52 7.68 -25.67
C LYS A 106 12.21 8.23 -26.23
N ASP A 107 11.53 7.45 -27.04
CA ASP A 107 10.29 7.87 -27.70
C ASP A 107 9.03 7.44 -26.92
N TRP A 108 9.19 6.66 -25.85
CA TRP A 108 8.07 6.22 -25.03
C TRP A 108 7.59 7.37 -24.14
N LYS A 109 6.28 7.59 -24.19
CA LYS A 109 5.59 8.54 -23.30
C LYS A 109 4.55 7.80 -22.49
N PRO A 110 4.49 8.02 -21.17
CA PRO A 110 3.41 7.48 -20.35
C PRO A 110 2.08 8.12 -20.76
N GLU A 111 1.05 7.30 -20.84
CA GLU A 111 -0.33 7.75 -21.02
C GLU A 111 -1.07 7.52 -19.70
N LEU A 112 -1.90 8.47 -19.30
CA LEU A 112 -2.77 8.34 -18.16
C LEU A 112 -4.13 7.85 -18.65
N GLU A 113 -4.77 6.94 -17.91
CA GLU A 113 -6.13 6.49 -18.20
C GLU A 113 -7.14 7.61 -17.93
N ASP A 114 -6.92 8.36 -16.85
CA ASP A 114 -7.76 9.50 -16.46
C ASP A 114 -7.13 10.83 -16.84
N SER A 115 -7.95 11.85 -16.97
CA SER A 115 -7.46 13.20 -17.16
C SER A 115 -6.71 13.69 -15.92
N VAL A 116 -5.74 14.57 -16.10
CA VAL A 116 -5.02 15.19 -14.97
C VAL A 116 -5.99 15.94 -14.05
N ASP A 117 -7.00 16.57 -14.61
CA ASP A 117 -8.00 17.33 -13.83
C ASP A 117 -8.83 16.39 -12.94
N ASP A 118 -9.21 15.21 -13.41
CA ASP A 118 -9.94 14.22 -12.63
C ASP A 118 -9.08 13.67 -11.50
N LEU A 119 -7.82 13.35 -11.77
CA LEU A 119 -6.86 12.90 -10.75
C LEU A 119 -6.62 13.98 -9.68
N VAL A 120 -6.45 15.23 -10.10
CA VAL A 120 -6.33 16.37 -9.15
C VAL A 120 -7.62 16.54 -8.35
N ALA A 121 -8.78 16.40 -8.99
CA ALA A 121 -10.07 16.47 -8.32
C ALA A 121 -10.21 15.38 -7.25
N GLU A 122 -9.78 14.16 -7.52
CA GLU A 122 -9.81 13.07 -6.54
C GLU A 122 -8.85 13.33 -5.37
N ILE A 123 -7.61 13.71 -5.65
CA ILE A 123 -6.61 14.00 -4.62
C ILE A 123 -7.06 15.12 -3.67
N TYR A 124 -7.71 16.17 -4.19
CA TYR A 124 -8.15 17.30 -3.39
C TYR A 124 -9.58 17.19 -2.84
N LYS A 125 -10.24 16.05 -2.99
CA LYS A 125 -11.58 15.80 -2.46
C LYS A 125 -11.70 16.10 -0.94
N PRO A 126 -10.77 15.67 -0.06
CA PRO A 126 -10.83 16.04 1.36
C PRO A 126 -10.77 17.54 1.61
N VAL A 127 -10.01 18.26 0.80
CA VAL A 127 -9.90 19.74 0.92
C VAL A 127 -11.20 20.41 0.53
N ARG A 128 -11.84 19.98 -0.55
CA ARG A 128 -13.15 20.50 -0.96
C ARG A 128 -14.20 20.25 0.12
N ASN A 129 -14.28 19.02 0.61
CA ASN A 129 -15.19 18.69 1.71
C ASN A 129 -14.97 19.57 2.94
N TYR A 130 -13.72 19.86 3.28
CA TYR A 130 -13.40 20.76 4.37
C TYR A 130 -13.89 22.18 4.11
N LEU A 131 -13.58 22.75 2.95
CA LEU A 131 -13.95 24.13 2.62
C LEU A 131 -15.48 24.34 2.57
N GLU A 132 -16.21 23.36 2.05
CA GLU A 132 -17.66 23.40 1.93
C GLU A 132 -18.38 23.32 3.28
N HIS A 133 -17.80 22.62 4.25
CA HIS A 133 -18.53 22.26 5.45
C HIS A 133 -17.86 22.68 6.77
N LYS A 134 -16.72 23.37 6.77
CA LYS A 134 -15.97 23.73 7.98
C LYS A 134 -16.76 24.53 9.00
N ASP A 135 -17.73 25.31 8.53
CA ASP A 135 -18.58 26.17 9.36
C ASP A 135 -19.90 25.49 9.77
N TYR A 136 -20.11 24.23 9.40
CA TYR A 136 -21.32 23.51 9.77
C TYR A 136 -21.21 22.98 11.21
N THR A 137 -22.40 22.77 11.82
CA THR A 137 -22.45 22.15 13.14
C THR A 137 -21.77 20.76 13.14
N THR A 138 -21.18 20.42 14.27
CA THR A 138 -20.59 19.09 14.50
C THR A 138 -21.62 18.05 14.98
N ALA A 139 -22.87 18.44 15.18
CA ALA A 139 -23.93 17.53 15.60
C ALA A 139 -24.25 16.56 14.46
N ILE A 140 -24.03 15.27 14.69
CA ILE A 140 -24.13 14.23 13.68
C ILE A 140 -25.56 14.01 13.15
N ASP A 141 -26.55 14.29 13.98
CA ASP A 141 -27.97 14.27 13.65
C ASP A 141 -28.41 15.42 12.73
N VAL A 142 -27.65 16.49 12.71
CA VAL A 142 -27.90 17.68 11.88
C VAL A 142 -26.96 17.71 10.67
N ASN A 143 -25.73 17.27 10.85
CA ASN A 143 -24.71 17.29 9.80
C ASN A 143 -24.23 15.88 9.44
N PRO A 144 -24.80 15.26 8.38
CA PRO A 144 -24.45 13.89 7.98
C PRO A 144 -23.00 13.75 7.50
N HIS A 145 -22.34 14.87 7.21
CA HIS A 145 -20.92 14.90 6.84
C HIS A 145 -19.99 15.00 8.04
N TYR A 146 -20.50 14.93 9.27
CA TYR A 146 -19.63 14.98 10.44
C TYR A 146 -19.16 13.60 10.89
N ILE A 147 -18.31 12.99 10.07
CA ILE A 147 -17.51 11.84 10.47
C ILE A 147 -16.09 12.32 10.70
N THR A 148 -15.61 12.24 11.94
CA THR A 148 -14.25 12.70 12.24
C THR A 148 -13.21 11.76 11.65
N PRO A 149 -12.03 12.27 11.27
CA PRO A 149 -10.94 11.44 10.78
C PRO A 149 -10.55 10.33 11.77
N LYS A 150 -10.63 10.61 13.06
CA LYS A 150 -10.34 9.64 14.12
C LYS A 150 -11.36 8.49 14.15
N MET A 151 -12.64 8.80 13.99
CA MET A 151 -13.68 7.77 13.93
C MET A 151 -13.46 6.84 12.73
N LEU A 152 -13.17 7.41 11.56
CA LEU A 152 -12.90 6.63 10.36
C LEU A 152 -11.65 5.75 10.54
N GLN A 153 -10.59 6.31 11.09
CA GLN A 153 -9.35 5.59 11.35
C GLN A 153 -9.58 4.37 12.26
N PHE A 154 -10.32 4.53 13.35
CA PHE A 154 -10.61 3.41 14.24
C PHE A 154 -11.45 2.31 13.56
N ARG A 155 -12.41 2.70 12.74
CA ARG A 155 -13.18 1.72 11.97
C ARG A 155 -12.29 0.93 11.01
N LEU A 156 -11.39 1.63 10.29
CA LEU A 156 -10.44 0.97 9.40
C LEU A 156 -9.51 0.02 10.16
N GLN A 157 -8.93 0.47 11.26
CA GLN A 157 -8.07 -0.36 12.10
C GLN A 157 -8.80 -1.61 12.58
N LYS A 158 -10.07 -1.47 12.97
CA LYS A 158 -10.86 -2.60 13.42
C LYS A 158 -11.17 -3.60 12.31
N ILE A 159 -11.45 -3.13 11.10
CA ILE A 159 -11.62 -4.01 9.94
C ILE A 159 -10.35 -4.81 9.68
N MET A 160 -9.21 -4.15 9.64
CA MET A 160 -7.93 -4.80 9.37
C MET A 160 -7.53 -5.78 10.47
N ASP A 161 -7.75 -5.41 11.73
CA ASP A 161 -7.39 -6.23 12.88
C ASP A 161 -8.28 -7.49 13.02
N GLU A 162 -9.59 -7.35 12.82
CA GLU A 162 -10.55 -8.43 13.05
C GLU A 162 -10.69 -9.40 11.84
N TYR A 163 -10.45 -8.93 10.62
CA TYR A 163 -10.76 -9.71 9.42
C TYR A 163 -9.56 -9.96 8.51
N VAL A 164 -8.51 -9.15 8.58
CA VAL A 164 -7.40 -9.18 7.62
C VAL A 164 -6.09 -9.63 8.28
N ALA A 165 -6.16 -10.74 9.00
CA ALA A 165 -5.01 -11.34 9.68
C ALA A 165 -4.33 -10.39 10.69
N GLY A 166 -5.10 -9.62 11.43
CA GLY A 166 -4.58 -8.78 12.50
C GLY A 166 -4.32 -9.52 13.81
N VAL A 167 -3.95 -8.77 14.83
CA VAL A 167 -3.63 -9.31 16.17
C VAL A 167 -4.84 -10.00 16.78
N ALA A 168 -6.04 -9.44 16.61
CA ALA A 168 -7.28 -10.01 17.14
C ALA A 168 -7.55 -11.44 16.68
N THR A 169 -7.03 -11.82 15.52
CA THR A 169 -7.19 -13.17 14.95
C THR A 169 -5.89 -13.98 14.97
N MET A 170 -4.91 -13.58 15.78
CA MET A 170 -3.60 -14.23 15.85
C MET A 170 -2.94 -14.37 14.48
N TYR A 171 -3.05 -13.31 13.66
CA TYR A 171 -2.51 -13.23 12.30
C TYR A 171 -3.07 -14.28 11.31
N GLN A 172 -4.29 -14.70 11.53
CA GLN A 172 -4.99 -15.65 10.67
C GLN A 172 -6.20 -15.01 10.02
N THR A 173 -6.46 -15.39 8.77
CA THR A 173 -7.66 -15.04 8.04
C THR A 173 -8.09 -16.19 7.14
N ASN A 174 -9.23 -16.05 6.49
CA ASN A 174 -9.77 -16.98 5.52
C ASN A 174 -10.65 -16.25 4.50
N ALA A 175 -11.05 -16.93 3.43
CA ALA A 175 -11.83 -16.33 2.36
C ALA A 175 -13.10 -15.62 2.86
N HIS A 176 -13.86 -16.23 3.77
CA HIS A 176 -15.07 -15.62 4.30
C HIS A 176 -14.79 -14.33 5.10
N MET A 177 -13.74 -14.33 5.92
CA MET A 177 -13.32 -13.12 6.65
C MET A 177 -12.91 -12.01 5.69
N MET A 178 -12.22 -12.36 4.61
CA MET A 178 -11.82 -11.40 3.57
C MET A 178 -13.03 -10.81 2.84
N GLU A 179 -14.04 -11.62 2.48
CA GLU A 179 -15.31 -11.13 1.91
C GLU A 179 -16.01 -10.13 2.86
N VAL A 180 -16.05 -10.41 4.15
CA VAL A 180 -16.61 -9.50 5.15
C VAL A 180 -15.79 -8.21 5.24
N ALA A 181 -14.46 -8.31 5.19
CA ALA A 181 -13.58 -7.15 5.21
C ALA A 181 -13.81 -6.25 3.98
N GLU A 182 -13.92 -6.83 2.79
CA GLU A 182 -14.21 -6.09 1.56
C GLU A 182 -15.53 -5.33 1.66
N ALA A 183 -16.61 -6.00 2.06
CA ALA A 183 -17.89 -5.34 2.22
C ALA A 183 -17.85 -4.19 3.23
N LYS A 184 -17.11 -4.36 4.34
CA LYS A 184 -16.92 -3.30 5.34
C LYS A 184 -16.04 -2.16 4.82
N LEU A 185 -15.04 -2.46 4.00
CA LEU A 185 -14.17 -1.45 3.41
C LEU A 185 -14.94 -0.58 2.40
N GLU A 186 -15.82 -1.17 1.60
CA GLU A 186 -16.69 -0.41 0.69
C GLU A 186 -17.61 0.55 1.47
N MET A 187 -18.25 0.10 2.54
CA MET A 187 -19.04 0.97 3.42
C MET A 187 -18.18 2.08 4.03
N LEU A 188 -16.91 1.79 4.36
CA LEU A 188 -16.00 2.79 4.90
C LEU A 188 -15.59 3.83 3.86
N LYS A 189 -15.45 3.45 2.59
CA LYS A 189 -15.22 4.39 1.48
C LYS A 189 -16.37 5.37 1.32
N GLU A 190 -17.62 4.90 1.41
CA GLU A 190 -18.80 5.77 1.40
C GLU A 190 -18.80 6.76 2.58
N ASP A 191 -18.41 6.30 3.76
CA ASP A 191 -18.28 7.16 4.94
C ASP A 191 -17.10 8.13 4.83
N ALA A 192 -16.03 7.77 4.14
CA ALA A 192 -14.91 8.66 3.88
C ALA A 192 -15.33 9.88 3.06
N ASP A 193 -16.30 9.74 2.17
CA ASP A 193 -16.89 10.86 1.42
C ASP A 193 -17.66 11.85 2.31
N LYS A 194 -18.11 11.39 3.47
CA LYS A 194 -18.78 12.19 4.50
C LYS A 194 -17.84 12.65 5.62
N MET A 195 -16.56 12.35 5.50
CA MET A 195 -15.58 12.71 6.52
C MET A 195 -15.37 14.21 6.59
N ARG A 196 -15.24 14.71 7.81
CA ARG A 196 -15.10 16.14 8.09
C ARG A 196 -13.82 16.42 8.83
N ALA A 197 -13.35 17.61 8.62
CA ALA A 197 -12.28 18.20 9.42
C ALA A 197 -12.75 19.54 10.00
N LYS A 198 -12.51 19.76 11.27
CA LYS A 198 -12.85 21.03 11.96
C LYS A 198 -11.76 22.09 11.82
N ASP A 199 -10.53 21.65 11.54
CA ASP A 199 -9.34 22.50 11.40
C ASP A 199 -8.33 21.85 10.42
N LEU A 200 -7.23 22.55 10.17
CA LEU A 200 -6.19 22.07 9.25
C LEU A 200 -5.47 20.81 9.76
N HIS A 201 -5.41 20.61 11.07
CA HIS A 201 -4.82 19.40 11.63
C HIS A 201 -5.69 18.17 11.34
N GLU A 202 -7.00 18.28 11.54
CA GLU A 202 -7.93 17.22 11.18
C GLU A 202 -8.03 17.03 9.66
N LEU A 203 -7.89 18.08 8.86
CA LEU A 203 -7.82 17.96 7.41
C LEU A 203 -6.66 17.09 6.96
N LEU A 204 -5.48 17.26 7.56
CA LEU A 204 -4.35 16.37 7.28
C LEU A 204 -4.68 14.93 7.63
N ARG A 205 -5.32 14.69 8.78
CA ARG A 205 -5.75 13.34 9.19
C ARG A 205 -6.82 12.75 8.27
N ALA A 206 -7.72 13.58 7.77
CA ALA A 206 -8.69 13.18 6.75
C ALA A 206 -7.97 12.71 5.49
N TRP A 207 -7.01 13.47 5.01
CA TRP A 207 -6.22 13.13 3.83
C TRP A 207 -5.43 11.82 4.02
N GLU A 208 -4.77 11.64 5.15
CA GLU A 208 -4.09 10.39 5.49
C GLU A 208 -5.04 9.18 5.46
N ASN A 209 -6.29 9.34 5.87
CA ASN A 209 -7.25 8.23 5.87
C ASN A 209 -7.65 7.77 4.46
N TYR A 210 -7.73 8.67 3.49
CA TYR A 210 -7.91 8.26 2.10
C TYR A 210 -6.77 7.35 1.64
N HIS A 211 -5.53 7.73 1.91
CA HIS A 211 -4.37 6.90 1.56
C HIS A 211 -4.34 5.57 2.33
N ARG A 212 -4.76 5.58 3.59
CA ARG A 212 -4.84 4.35 4.40
C ARG A 212 -5.89 3.37 3.88
N ILE A 213 -7.01 3.87 3.38
CA ILE A 213 -8.05 3.03 2.75
C ILE A 213 -7.49 2.35 1.49
N LEU A 214 -6.82 3.09 0.62
CA LEU A 214 -6.17 2.54 -0.57
C LEU A 214 -5.09 1.51 -0.20
N THR A 215 -4.30 1.79 0.82
CA THR A 215 -3.29 0.85 1.33
C THR A 215 -3.92 -0.42 1.90
N ALA A 216 -5.01 -0.30 2.64
CA ALA A 216 -5.75 -1.44 3.18
C ALA A 216 -6.31 -2.32 2.05
N GLU A 217 -6.89 -1.72 1.03
CA GLU A 217 -7.40 -2.45 -0.14
C GLU A 217 -6.27 -3.21 -0.87
N ALA A 218 -5.14 -2.54 -1.10
CA ALA A 218 -3.98 -3.18 -1.71
C ALA A 218 -3.43 -4.33 -0.84
N HIS A 219 -3.43 -4.16 0.49
CA HIS A 219 -3.02 -5.20 1.43
C HIS A 219 -3.95 -6.41 1.38
N MET A 220 -5.25 -6.19 1.33
CA MET A 220 -6.24 -7.26 1.20
C MET A 220 -6.05 -8.05 -0.09
N LYS A 221 -5.88 -7.37 -1.21
CA LYS A 221 -5.59 -8.01 -2.52
C LYS A 221 -4.28 -8.79 -2.54
N HIS A 222 -3.32 -8.39 -1.71
CA HIS A 222 -2.05 -9.13 -1.59
C HIS A 222 -2.20 -10.44 -0.81
N ILE A 223 -3.13 -10.49 0.14
CA ILE A 223 -3.37 -11.69 0.97
C ILE A 223 -4.21 -12.73 0.20
N GLN A 224 -5.11 -12.31 -0.67
CA GLN A 224 -5.94 -13.16 -1.52
C GLN A 224 -5.12 -13.90 -2.59
#